data_afeacca7531494cdc685734f82cc69c5
#
_entry.id   afeacca7531494cdc685734f82cc69c5
#
_cell.length_a   1.000
_cell.length_b   1.000
_cell.length_c   1.000
_cell.angle_alpha   90.00
_cell.angle_beta   90.00
_cell.angle_gamma   90.00
#
_symmetry.space_group_name_H-M   'P 1'
#
loop_
_entity.id
_entity.type
_entity.pdbx_description
1 polymer ?
#
loop_
_entity_poly.entity_id
_entity_poly.type
_entity_poly.pdbx_seq_one_letter_code
_entity_poly.pdbx_strand_id
1 'polypeptide(L)'
;MRRYLAGAVLAVTLLAGGAGTANAQQDWLLNASASHFYMQTAKNNATIETHQFTGLDGGVTRDGDANLKIDLISVKSGIDVRDVRMRFLLFETFKVPQAEITAKLDMAQFQQLTSTARIAYPLRFRVNLHGVERELEAPVNVTRISDKSVSVTSAQPIVVTADSFALSAGVTKLSEAVGGIPIVTAASISFDLVFETGEKIPEIEAARAEAAKRVLAEETAVISTEACETRFSVISTTQAIYFKTGSAELDRNSEPLLNSVADIANRCPAARIEVTGHTDSVGSREANRQLSETRARSVVSYLAQRGVPAARVESAGYGDTRPIGPNDTEANRAKNRRIEFRVKAR
;
A
#
# COMPACT_ATOMS: atom_id res chain seq x y z
N MET A 1 -63.57 -23.11 -32.95
CA MET A 1 -63.57 -22.29 -31.73
C MET A 1 -62.15 -22.14 -31.20
N ARG A 2 -61.56 -20.99 -31.49
CA ARG A 2 -60.16 -20.66 -31.02
C ARG A 2 -60.25 -19.94 -29.68
N ARG A 3 -59.59 -20.46 -28.66
CA ARG A 3 -59.36 -19.76 -27.37
C ARG A 3 -57.92 -19.32 -27.32
N TYR A 4 -57.69 -18.01 -27.29
CA TYR A 4 -56.44 -17.36 -27.02
C TYR A 4 -56.20 -17.34 -25.49
N LEU A 5 -55.08 -17.87 -25.03
CA LEU A 5 -54.57 -17.67 -23.69
C LEU A 5 -53.51 -16.57 -23.72
N ALA A 6 -53.80 -15.46 -23.11
CA ALA A 6 -52.84 -14.36 -22.90
C ALA A 6 -51.93 -14.70 -21.73
N GLY A 7 -50.65 -14.80 -22.00
CA GLY A 7 -49.60 -14.91 -20.98
C GLY A 7 -49.20 -13.53 -20.48
N ALA A 8 -49.44 -13.26 -19.23
CA ALA A 8 -48.96 -12.06 -18.56
C ALA A 8 -47.44 -12.22 -18.23
N VAL A 9 -46.62 -11.36 -18.84
CA VAL A 9 -45.20 -11.24 -18.50
C VAL A 9 -45.10 -10.29 -17.29
N LEU A 10 -44.73 -10.86 -16.14
CA LEU A 10 -44.44 -10.10 -14.92
C LEU A 10 -43.03 -9.55 -15.05
N ALA A 11 -42.92 -8.26 -15.32
CA ALA A 11 -41.64 -7.55 -15.28
C ALA A 11 -41.24 -7.31 -13.79
N VAL A 12 -40.30 -8.08 -13.30
CA VAL A 12 -39.66 -7.83 -11.98
C VAL A 12 -38.61 -6.74 -12.18
N THR A 13 -38.95 -5.52 -11.82
CA THR A 13 -37.98 -4.42 -11.67
C THR A 13 -37.17 -4.64 -10.38
N LEU A 14 -35.97 -5.13 -10.55
CA LEU A 14 -34.95 -5.11 -9.48
C LEU A 14 -34.51 -3.66 -9.26
N LEU A 15 -35.04 -3.04 -8.21
CA LEU A 15 -34.48 -1.83 -7.61
C LEU A 15 -33.20 -2.22 -6.86
N ALA A 16 -32.05 -2.18 -7.54
CA ALA A 16 -30.76 -2.20 -6.93
C ALA A 16 -30.50 -0.81 -6.31
N GLY A 17 -30.91 -0.64 -5.06
CA GLY A 17 -30.51 0.50 -4.23
C GLY A 17 -29.03 0.38 -3.84
N GLY A 18 -28.12 0.65 -4.76
CA GLY A 18 -26.74 0.93 -4.45
C GLY A 18 -26.65 2.41 -4.08
N ALA A 19 -26.45 2.73 -2.80
CA ALA A 19 -25.97 4.05 -2.38
C ALA A 19 -24.52 4.20 -2.89
N GLY A 20 -24.37 4.41 -4.20
CA GLY A 20 -23.14 4.92 -4.78
C GLY A 20 -23.00 6.35 -4.26
N THR A 21 -21.96 6.64 -3.52
CA THR A 21 -21.49 8.00 -3.33
C THR A 21 -21.37 8.60 -4.72
N ALA A 22 -22.27 9.52 -5.08
CA ALA A 22 -22.18 10.27 -6.31
C ALA A 22 -20.79 10.94 -6.30
N ASN A 23 -19.87 10.49 -7.15
CA ASN A 23 -18.63 11.20 -7.39
C ASN A 23 -19.04 12.58 -7.91
N ALA A 24 -18.94 13.60 -7.08
CA ALA A 24 -19.13 14.98 -7.51
C ALA A 24 -18.15 15.22 -8.65
N GLN A 25 -18.67 15.68 -9.79
CA GLN A 25 -17.85 15.96 -10.96
C GLN A 25 -16.77 16.98 -10.57
N GLN A 26 -15.51 16.61 -10.71
CA GLN A 26 -14.38 17.48 -10.41
C GLN A 26 -14.18 18.44 -11.57
N ASP A 27 -14.15 19.73 -11.26
CA ASP A 27 -13.93 20.78 -12.27
C ASP A 27 -12.44 20.99 -12.55
N TRP A 28 -11.57 20.62 -11.61
CA TRP A 28 -10.12 20.62 -11.72
C TRP A 28 -9.57 19.24 -11.45
N LEU A 29 -8.82 18.69 -12.38
CA LEU A 29 -8.17 17.39 -12.23
C LEU A 29 -6.68 17.54 -12.02
N LEU A 30 -6.13 16.69 -11.14
CA LEU A 30 -4.69 16.59 -10.94
C LEU A 30 -4.03 16.04 -12.20
N ASN A 31 -3.07 16.76 -12.74
CA ASN A 31 -2.15 16.27 -13.76
C ASN A 31 -0.97 15.54 -13.07
N ALA A 32 -1.10 14.25 -12.91
CA ALA A 32 -0.10 13.44 -12.21
C ALA A 32 1.29 13.48 -12.88
N SER A 33 1.34 13.63 -14.21
CA SER A 33 2.61 13.69 -14.97
C SER A 33 3.38 14.99 -14.73
N ALA A 34 2.68 16.07 -14.36
CA ALA A 34 3.27 17.38 -14.03
C ALA A 34 3.39 17.60 -12.51
N SER A 35 2.98 16.61 -11.71
CA SER A 35 2.93 16.72 -10.24
C SER A 35 4.01 15.89 -9.58
N HIS A 36 4.48 16.37 -8.43
CA HIS A 36 5.49 15.70 -7.63
C HIS A 36 5.08 15.66 -6.16
N PHE A 37 5.30 14.52 -5.52
CA PHE A 37 5.08 14.33 -4.09
C PHE A 37 6.27 13.58 -3.49
N TYR A 38 6.94 14.22 -2.54
CA TYR A 38 8.16 13.72 -1.93
C TYR A 38 8.00 13.52 -0.44
N MET A 39 8.63 12.46 0.05
CA MET A 39 8.87 12.21 1.46
C MET A 39 10.38 12.13 1.70
N GLN A 40 10.89 12.87 2.64
CA GLN A 40 12.28 12.80 3.08
C GLN A 40 12.36 12.18 4.48
N THR A 41 13.27 11.26 4.65
CA THR A 41 13.55 10.58 5.91
C THR A 41 15.04 10.68 6.24
N ALA A 42 15.40 10.49 7.49
CA ALA A 42 16.79 10.46 7.91
C ALA A 42 17.11 9.15 8.62
N LYS A 43 18.30 8.61 8.34
CA LYS A 43 18.85 7.42 9.01
C LYS A 43 20.27 7.68 9.47
N ASN A 44 20.69 6.91 10.48
CA ASN A 44 22.05 7.00 11.05
C ASN A 44 22.46 8.44 11.42
N ASN A 45 21.47 9.27 11.82
CA ASN A 45 21.60 10.68 12.21
C ASN A 45 22.29 11.61 11.18
N ALA A 46 22.60 11.14 9.98
CA ALA A 46 23.35 11.91 9.01
C ALA A 46 22.90 11.72 7.55
N THR A 47 22.28 10.60 7.20
CA THR A 47 21.89 10.30 5.83
C THR A 47 20.43 10.66 5.59
N ILE A 48 20.19 11.66 4.72
CA ILE A 48 18.85 12.01 4.26
C ILE A 48 18.55 11.21 2.99
N GLU A 49 17.37 10.62 2.95
CA GLU A 49 16.88 9.85 1.81
C GLU A 49 15.59 10.49 1.31
N THR A 50 15.50 10.68 0.00
CA THR A 50 14.30 11.20 -0.66
C THR A 50 13.55 10.07 -1.36
N HIS A 51 12.25 10.03 -1.14
CA HIS A 51 11.33 9.07 -1.73
C HIS A 51 10.27 9.83 -2.50
N GLN A 52 9.98 9.44 -3.72
CA GLN A 52 8.92 9.99 -4.54
C GLN A 52 7.74 9.03 -4.59
N PHE A 53 6.52 9.56 -4.55
CA PHE A 53 5.31 8.81 -4.89
C PHE A 53 4.87 9.23 -6.29
N THR A 54 4.76 8.27 -7.20
CA THR A 54 4.43 8.53 -8.61
C THR A 54 2.96 8.25 -8.94
N GLY A 55 2.27 7.49 -8.12
CA GLY A 55 0.84 7.20 -8.25
C GLY A 55 0.01 8.25 -7.51
N LEU A 56 -0.31 9.33 -8.19
CA LEU A 56 -1.11 10.44 -7.67
C LEU A 56 -2.42 10.53 -8.46
N ASP A 57 -3.53 10.73 -7.77
CA ASP A 57 -4.83 11.00 -8.36
C ASP A 57 -5.60 11.98 -7.48
N GLY A 58 -6.46 12.80 -8.07
CA GLY A 58 -7.25 13.74 -7.31
C GLY A 58 -7.85 14.85 -8.14
N GLY A 59 -8.47 15.80 -7.44
CA GLY A 59 -9.03 16.99 -8.08
C GLY A 59 -9.78 17.87 -7.09
N VAL A 60 -10.38 18.91 -7.61
CA VAL A 60 -11.15 19.91 -6.85
C VAL A 60 -12.48 20.15 -7.56
N THR A 61 -13.58 20.09 -6.81
CA THR A 61 -14.90 20.45 -7.32
C THR A 61 -15.07 21.97 -7.38
N ARG A 62 -16.09 22.43 -8.13
CA ARG A 62 -16.48 23.84 -8.15
C ARG A 62 -16.80 24.41 -6.78
N ASP A 63 -17.34 23.57 -5.90
CA ASP A 63 -17.71 23.95 -4.54
C ASP A 63 -16.50 23.93 -3.57
N GLY A 64 -15.31 23.57 -4.05
CA GLY A 64 -14.08 23.56 -3.27
C GLY A 64 -13.83 22.27 -2.48
N ASP A 65 -14.54 21.18 -2.76
CA ASP A 65 -14.18 19.88 -2.22
C ASP A 65 -12.96 19.35 -2.95
N ALA A 66 -11.84 19.26 -2.24
CA ALA A 66 -10.57 18.79 -2.77
C ALA A 66 -10.25 17.40 -2.25
N ASN A 67 -9.73 16.54 -3.12
CA ASN A 67 -9.18 15.26 -2.75
C ASN A 67 -7.83 15.01 -3.45
N LEU A 68 -6.96 14.28 -2.77
CA LEU A 68 -5.72 13.73 -3.32
C LEU A 68 -5.56 12.32 -2.80
N LYS A 69 -5.37 11.36 -3.70
CA LYS A 69 -5.02 9.97 -3.41
C LYS A 69 -3.57 9.75 -3.78
N ILE A 70 -2.85 9.12 -2.87
CA ILE A 70 -1.44 8.78 -3.06
C ILE A 70 -1.35 7.26 -2.98
N ASP A 71 -0.99 6.63 -4.09
CA ASP A 71 -0.73 5.20 -4.12
C ASP A 71 0.61 4.91 -3.43
N LEU A 72 0.57 4.28 -2.27
CA LEU A 72 1.74 3.94 -1.46
C LEU A 72 2.62 2.86 -2.12
N ILE A 73 2.04 2.04 -3.02
CA ILE A 73 2.78 1.05 -3.81
C ILE A 73 3.72 1.75 -4.80
N SER A 74 3.39 2.97 -5.21
CA SER A 74 4.16 3.76 -6.16
C SER A 74 5.43 4.40 -5.60
N VAL A 75 5.77 4.15 -4.33
CA VAL A 75 6.97 4.71 -3.70
C VAL A 75 8.24 4.29 -4.46
N LYS A 76 9.09 5.27 -4.74
CA LYS A 76 10.39 5.13 -5.43
C LYS A 76 11.48 5.84 -4.63
N SER A 77 12.49 5.08 -4.22
CA SER A 77 13.67 5.60 -3.52
C SER A 77 14.95 5.48 -4.36
N GLY A 78 14.84 4.94 -5.58
CA GLY A 78 15.98 4.60 -6.44
C GLY A 78 16.67 3.29 -6.03
N ILE A 79 16.18 2.56 -5.04
CA ILE A 79 16.70 1.27 -4.59
C ILE A 79 15.55 0.29 -4.40
N ASP A 80 15.43 -0.70 -5.27
CA ASP A 80 14.27 -1.63 -5.31
C ASP A 80 13.99 -2.34 -3.98
N VAL A 81 15.03 -2.85 -3.32
CA VAL A 81 14.85 -3.54 -2.02
C VAL A 81 14.32 -2.59 -0.94
N ARG A 82 14.67 -1.31 -0.98
CA ARG A 82 14.15 -0.30 -0.07
C ARG A 82 12.68 -0.03 -0.36
N ASP A 83 12.30 0.09 -1.62
CA ASP A 83 10.91 0.30 -2.05
C ASP A 83 10.04 -0.88 -1.57
N VAL A 84 10.51 -2.11 -1.75
CA VAL A 84 9.84 -3.32 -1.25
C VAL A 84 9.69 -3.28 0.28
N ARG A 85 10.75 -2.93 1.02
CA ARG A 85 10.69 -2.81 2.48
C ARG A 85 9.69 -1.74 2.94
N MET A 86 9.68 -0.57 2.31
CA MET A 86 8.72 0.49 2.65
C MET A 86 7.28 0.03 2.41
N ARG A 87 7.00 -0.64 1.30
CA ARG A 87 5.67 -1.16 0.98
C ARG A 87 5.19 -2.17 2.01
N PHE A 88 6.01 -3.17 2.34
CA PHE A 88 5.60 -4.28 3.20
C PHE A 88 5.81 -4.03 4.69
N LEU A 89 6.87 -3.35 5.10
CA LEU A 89 7.23 -3.19 6.52
C LEU A 89 6.72 -1.87 7.11
N LEU A 90 6.79 -0.76 6.34
CA LEU A 90 6.38 0.55 6.83
C LEU A 90 4.87 0.78 6.60
N PHE A 91 4.46 0.77 5.34
CA PHE A 91 3.09 1.13 4.96
C PHE A 91 2.11 -0.04 5.01
N GLU A 92 2.59 -1.27 5.08
CA GLU A 92 1.75 -2.47 5.00
C GLU A 92 0.72 -2.37 3.85
N THR A 93 1.20 -2.02 2.63
CA THR A 93 0.36 -1.71 1.47
C THR A 93 -0.59 -2.84 1.06
N PHE A 94 -0.32 -4.06 1.49
CA PHE A 94 -1.21 -5.21 1.34
C PHE A 94 -2.51 -5.08 2.17
N LYS A 95 -2.54 -4.19 3.20
CA LYS A 95 -3.73 -3.85 3.99
C LYS A 95 -4.33 -2.53 3.54
N VAL A 96 -3.49 -1.50 3.41
CA VAL A 96 -3.88 -0.13 3.09
C VAL A 96 -2.99 0.39 1.97
N PRO A 97 -3.39 0.23 0.70
CA PRO A 97 -2.55 0.55 -0.45
C PRO A 97 -2.43 2.05 -0.72
N GLN A 98 -3.33 2.87 -0.18
CA GLN A 98 -3.41 4.30 -0.49
C GLN A 98 -3.45 5.16 0.77
N ALA A 99 -2.90 6.36 0.65
CA ALA A 99 -3.20 7.47 1.55
C ALA A 99 -4.20 8.42 0.87
N GLU A 100 -5.11 8.98 1.66
CA GLU A 100 -6.12 9.92 1.17
C GLU A 100 -6.00 11.25 1.91
N ILE A 101 -6.03 12.34 1.14
CA ILE A 101 -6.03 13.70 1.67
C ILE A 101 -7.29 14.39 1.17
N THR A 102 -8.05 15.00 2.06
CA THR A 102 -9.25 15.76 1.74
C THR A 102 -9.20 17.15 2.36
N ALA A 103 -9.75 18.13 1.65
CA ALA A 103 -9.84 19.50 2.15
C ALA A 103 -11.12 20.17 1.65
N LYS A 104 -11.59 21.20 2.38
CA LYS A 104 -12.61 22.12 1.92
C LYS A 104 -11.97 23.48 1.68
N LEU A 105 -11.96 23.90 0.44
CA LEU A 105 -11.34 25.16 0.00
C LEU A 105 -12.37 26.28 -0.04
N ASP A 106 -11.98 27.49 0.36
CA ASP A 106 -12.75 28.69 0.11
C ASP A 106 -12.44 29.22 -1.30
N MET A 107 -13.25 28.82 -2.27
CA MET A 107 -13.06 29.16 -3.69
C MET A 107 -13.13 30.65 -3.98
N ALA A 108 -13.75 31.45 -3.11
CA ALA A 108 -13.83 32.90 -3.29
C ALA A 108 -12.45 33.59 -3.25
N GLN A 109 -11.52 33.04 -2.46
CA GLN A 109 -10.15 33.55 -2.36
C GLN A 109 -9.34 33.33 -3.64
N PHE A 110 -9.74 32.43 -4.52
CA PHE A 110 -9.05 32.13 -5.77
C PHE A 110 -9.64 32.82 -6.99
N GLN A 111 -10.86 33.38 -6.89
CA GLN A 111 -11.55 34.03 -8.02
C GLN A 111 -10.81 35.23 -8.57
N GLN A 112 -10.07 35.96 -7.73
CA GLN A 112 -9.33 37.18 -8.12
C GLN A 112 -7.87 36.86 -8.53
N LEU A 113 -7.49 35.59 -8.53
CA LEU A 113 -6.13 35.19 -8.88
C LEU A 113 -5.90 35.35 -10.38
N THR A 114 -5.18 36.39 -10.78
CA THR A 114 -4.83 36.64 -12.18
C THR A 114 -3.74 35.68 -12.67
N SER A 115 -3.60 35.53 -13.98
CA SER A 115 -2.53 34.71 -14.57
C SER A 115 -1.15 35.11 -14.05
N THR A 116 -0.32 34.17 -13.70
CA THR A 116 1.00 34.32 -13.07
C THR A 116 0.99 34.83 -11.63
N ALA A 117 -0.18 35.16 -11.06
CA ALA A 117 -0.25 35.57 -9.67
C ALA A 117 -0.10 34.37 -8.71
N ARG A 118 0.48 34.65 -7.55
CA ARG A 118 0.73 33.68 -6.48
C ARG A 118 0.17 34.19 -5.17
N ILE A 119 -0.52 33.33 -4.44
CA ILE A 119 -0.98 33.66 -3.09
C ILE A 119 -0.50 32.56 -2.11
N ALA A 120 -0.23 32.96 -0.88
CA ALA A 120 -0.07 32.03 0.22
C ALA A 120 -1.45 31.70 0.80
N TYR A 121 -1.72 30.41 1.02
CA TYR A 121 -2.98 29.91 1.53
C TYR A 121 -2.76 28.97 2.72
N PRO A 122 -3.37 29.21 3.89
CA PRO A 122 -3.30 28.30 5.02
C PRO A 122 -4.26 27.13 4.77
N LEU A 123 -3.74 26.03 4.23
CA LEU A 123 -4.54 24.85 3.90
C LEU A 123 -4.78 24.02 5.14
N ARG A 124 -6.05 23.82 5.52
CA ARG A 124 -6.50 22.82 6.47
C ARG A 124 -6.98 21.60 5.72
N PHE A 125 -6.49 20.43 6.11
CA PHE A 125 -6.78 19.20 5.40
C PHE A 125 -6.77 18.00 6.36
N ARG A 126 -7.48 16.95 5.97
CA ARG A 126 -7.45 15.66 6.65
C ARG A 126 -6.59 14.69 5.87
N VAL A 127 -5.81 13.92 6.59
CA VAL A 127 -5.00 12.83 6.04
C VAL A 127 -5.48 11.53 6.65
N ASN A 128 -5.89 10.58 5.82
CA ASN A 128 -6.06 9.20 6.20
C ASN A 128 -4.84 8.42 5.69
N LEU A 129 -4.01 7.98 6.60
CA LEU A 129 -2.82 7.18 6.30
C LEU A 129 -2.79 5.98 7.25
N HIS A 130 -2.61 4.79 6.70
CA HIS A 130 -2.55 3.54 7.45
C HIS A 130 -3.80 3.29 8.33
N GLY A 131 -4.97 3.79 7.88
CA GLY A 131 -6.24 3.70 8.60
C GLY A 131 -6.38 4.67 9.78
N VAL A 132 -5.45 5.61 9.93
CA VAL A 132 -5.50 6.66 10.95
C VAL A 132 -5.78 7.99 10.29
N GLU A 133 -6.84 8.68 10.74
CA GLU A 133 -7.20 10.01 10.26
C GLU A 133 -6.63 11.10 11.19
N ARG A 134 -6.03 12.15 10.58
CA ARG A 134 -5.54 13.34 11.29
C ARG A 134 -5.92 14.59 10.52
N GLU A 135 -6.27 15.63 11.25
CA GLU A 135 -6.42 16.99 10.71
C GLU A 135 -5.08 17.72 10.86
N LEU A 136 -4.61 18.33 9.79
CA LEU A 136 -3.36 19.07 9.70
C LEU A 136 -3.62 20.44 9.08
N GLU A 137 -2.70 21.36 9.36
CA GLU A 137 -2.66 22.67 8.71
C GLU A 137 -1.26 22.93 8.20
N ALA A 138 -1.14 23.38 6.96
CA ALA A 138 0.14 23.76 6.38
C ALA A 138 -0.03 24.94 5.39
N PRO A 139 0.91 25.89 5.36
CA PRO A 139 0.90 26.92 4.34
C PRO A 139 1.28 26.32 2.99
N VAL A 140 0.48 26.66 1.98
CA VAL A 140 0.75 26.34 0.58
C VAL A 140 0.80 27.59 -0.25
N ASN A 141 1.51 27.52 -1.37
CA ASN A 141 1.47 28.56 -2.39
C ASN A 141 0.59 28.08 -3.53
N VAL A 142 -0.42 28.85 -3.86
CA VAL A 142 -1.27 28.62 -5.01
C VAL A 142 -0.88 29.60 -6.10
N THR A 143 -0.42 29.10 -7.25
CA THR A 143 0.04 29.90 -8.38
C THR A 143 -0.83 29.60 -9.60
N ARG A 144 -1.48 30.61 -10.16
CA ARG A 144 -2.21 30.44 -11.42
C ARG A 144 -1.21 30.49 -12.57
N ILE A 145 -0.99 29.36 -13.23
CA ILE A 145 -0.10 29.29 -14.39
C ILE A 145 -0.79 29.81 -15.63
N SER A 146 -2.06 29.50 -15.81
CA SER A 146 -2.91 29.96 -16.92
C SER A 146 -4.38 29.96 -16.49
N ASP A 147 -5.28 30.31 -17.41
CA ASP A 147 -6.73 30.23 -17.15
C ASP A 147 -7.22 28.81 -16.91
N LYS A 148 -6.43 27.79 -17.27
CA LYS A 148 -6.78 26.37 -17.19
C LYS A 148 -5.81 25.54 -16.35
N SER A 149 -4.83 26.17 -15.71
CA SER A 149 -3.79 25.46 -14.96
C SER A 149 -3.38 26.23 -13.70
N VAL A 150 -3.34 25.51 -12.58
CA VAL A 150 -2.94 26.01 -11.26
C VAL A 150 -1.90 25.05 -10.65
N SER A 151 -0.80 25.59 -10.12
CA SER A 151 0.15 24.86 -9.29
C SER A 151 -0.11 25.14 -7.82
N VAL A 152 -0.06 24.09 -6.99
CA VAL A 152 -0.14 24.16 -5.52
C VAL A 152 1.12 23.52 -4.96
N THR A 153 1.96 24.31 -4.32
CA THR A 153 3.21 23.86 -3.74
C THR A 153 3.21 23.99 -2.22
N SER A 154 3.84 23.08 -1.50
CA SER A 154 4.13 23.29 -0.09
C SER A 154 5.01 24.52 0.08
N ALA A 155 4.60 25.49 0.91
CA ALA A 155 5.39 26.71 1.14
C ALA A 155 6.62 26.43 2.02
N GLN A 156 6.53 25.37 2.83
CA GLN A 156 7.61 24.81 3.64
C GLN A 156 7.41 23.30 3.78
N PRO A 157 8.44 22.53 4.15
CA PRO A 157 8.32 21.11 4.42
C PRO A 157 7.30 20.84 5.55
N ILE A 158 6.40 19.89 5.34
CA ILE A 158 5.40 19.47 6.33
C ILE A 158 5.96 18.29 7.10
N VAL A 159 6.20 18.47 8.40
CA VAL A 159 6.75 17.40 9.24
C VAL A 159 5.62 16.53 9.77
N VAL A 160 5.75 15.23 9.56
CA VAL A 160 4.84 14.20 10.10
C VAL A 160 5.64 13.17 10.89
N THR A 161 5.07 12.66 11.98
CA THR A 161 5.70 11.62 12.79
C THR A 161 5.08 10.26 12.53
N ALA A 162 5.87 9.21 12.61
CA ALA A 162 5.40 7.83 12.43
C ALA A 162 4.32 7.46 13.47
N ASP A 163 4.46 7.96 14.69
CA ASP A 163 3.51 7.69 15.77
C ASP A 163 2.13 8.27 15.48
N SER A 164 2.04 9.44 14.85
CA SER A 164 0.77 10.08 14.47
C SER A 164 -0.10 9.21 13.57
N PHE A 165 0.50 8.27 12.83
CA PHE A 165 -0.20 7.41 11.89
C PHE A 165 0.00 5.91 12.18
N ALA A 166 0.31 5.55 13.43
CA ALA A 166 0.54 4.16 13.86
C ALA A 166 1.62 3.42 13.03
N LEU A 167 2.62 4.15 12.51
CA LEU A 167 3.70 3.61 11.69
C LEU A 167 4.99 3.32 12.48
N SER A 168 5.03 3.59 13.78
CA SER A 168 6.25 3.41 14.62
C SER A 168 6.77 1.97 14.61
N ALA A 169 5.87 0.99 14.64
CA ALA A 169 6.25 -0.43 14.51
C ALA A 169 6.87 -0.74 13.14
N GLY A 170 6.38 -0.11 12.07
CA GLY A 170 6.93 -0.23 10.73
C GLY A 170 8.34 0.34 10.62
N VAL A 171 8.60 1.50 11.25
CA VAL A 171 9.95 2.08 11.32
C VAL A 171 10.91 1.15 12.07
N THR A 172 10.46 0.53 13.16
CA THR A 172 11.27 -0.46 13.88
C THR A 172 11.62 -1.66 13.01
N LYS A 173 10.66 -2.24 12.29
CA LYS A 173 10.89 -3.35 11.34
C LYS A 173 11.85 -2.95 10.22
N LEU A 174 11.74 -1.71 9.70
CA LEU A 174 12.69 -1.20 8.71
C LEU A 174 14.11 -1.13 9.26
N SER A 175 14.28 -0.61 10.47
CA SER A 175 15.58 -0.55 11.16
C SER A 175 16.17 -1.96 11.34
N GLU A 176 15.40 -2.90 11.86
CA GLU A 176 15.80 -4.30 12.02
C GLU A 176 16.23 -4.93 10.67
N ALA A 177 15.47 -4.68 9.60
CA ALA A 177 15.75 -5.21 8.27
C ALA A 177 17.03 -4.67 7.61
N VAL A 178 17.62 -3.60 8.17
CA VAL A 178 18.90 -3.01 7.73
C VAL A 178 20.01 -3.13 8.77
N GLY A 179 19.89 -4.10 9.67
CA GLY A 179 20.92 -4.38 10.68
C GLY A 179 20.87 -3.47 11.92
N GLY A 180 19.70 -2.93 12.27
CA GLY A 180 19.50 -2.08 13.44
C GLY A 180 19.95 -0.63 13.25
N ILE A 181 20.14 -0.18 12.01
CA ILE A 181 20.49 1.23 11.73
C ILE A 181 19.34 2.13 12.23
N PRO A 182 19.60 3.12 13.09
CA PRO A 182 18.59 4.04 13.57
C PRO A 182 17.92 4.81 12.42
N ILE A 183 16.59 4.79 12.39
CA ILE A 183 15.78 5.57 11.43
C ILE A 183 14.98 6.59 12.25
N VAL A 184 15.03 7.86 11.85
CA VAL A 184 14.27 8.93 12.50
C VAL A 184 12.77 8.67 12.29
N THR A 185 12.00 8.77 13.38
CA THR A 185 10.54 8.51 13.39
C THR A 185 9.70 9.69 12.88
N ALA A 186 10.33 10.62 12.20
CA ALA A 186 9.68 11.75 11.52
C ALA A 186 10.10 11.81 10.06
N ALA A 187 9.18 12.24 9.22
CA ALA A 187 9.41 12.50 7.81
C ALA A 187 9.02 13.93 7.45
N SER A 188 9.69 14.47 6.47
CA SER A 188 9.38 15.77 5.86
C SER A 188 8.69 15.54 4.51
N ILE A 189 7.52 16.12 4.33
CA ILE A 189 6.72 16.02 3.10
C ILE A 189 6.82 17.34 2.34
N SER A 190 7.05 17.26 1.03
CA SER A 190 6.96 18.37 0.12
C SER A 190 6.28 17.96 -1.17
N PHE A 191 5.57 18.88 -1.81
CA PHE A 191 4.86 18.62 -3.05
C PHE A 191 4.81 19.83 -3.97
N ASP A 192 4.67 19.57 -5.25
CA ASP A 192 4.26 20.45 -6.30
C ASP A 192 3.16 19.75 -7.11
N LEU A 193 1.93 20.21 -6.99
CA LEU A 193 0.74 19.60 -7.59
C LEU A 193 0.17 20.54 -8.64
N VAL A 194 -0.02 20.04 -9.85
CA VAL A 194 -0.60 20.80 -10.96
C VAL A 194 -2.03 20.31 -11.20
N PHE A 195 -2.98 21.22 -11.13
CA PHE A 195 -4.39 20.99 -11.44
C PHE A 195 -4.78 21.70 -12.72
N GLU A 196 -5.53 21.02 -13.56
CA GLU A 196 -5.97 21.54 -14.86
C GLU A 196 -7.48 21.36 -15.05
N THR A 197 -8.08 22.24 -15.86
CA THR A 197 -9.53 22.25 -16.11
C THR A 197 -9.85 22.44 -17.59
N GLY A 198 -11.14 22.31 -17.95
CA GLY A 198 -11.67 22.54 -19.29
C GLY A 198 -11.17 21.52 -20.31
N GLU A 199 -10.62 22.01 -21.43
CA GLU A 199 -10.15 21.17 -22.54
C GLU A 199 -8.96 20.26 -22.20
N LYS A 200 -8.29 20.48 -21.07
CA LYS A 200 -7.19 19.64 -20.59
C LYS A 200 -7.70 18.35 -19.92
N ILE A 201 -8.94 18.32 -19.46
CA ILE A 201 -9.50 17.16 -18.75
C ILE A 201 -9.42 15.88 -19.58
N PRO A 202 -9.81 15.83 -20.88
CA PRO A 202 -9.71 14.59 -21.67
C PRO A 202 -8.27 14.07 -21.81
N GLU A 203 -7.27 14.97 -21.91
CA GLU A 203 -5.86 14.59 -21.97
C GLU A 203 -5.40 13.96 -20.66
N ILE A 204 -5.83 14.53 -19.52
CA ILE A 204 -5.51 14.01 -18.18
C ILE A 204 -6.17 12.64 -17.97
N GLU A 205 -7.44 12.48 -18.34
CA GLU A 205 -8.16 11.21 -18.23
C GLU A 205 -7.51 10.13 -19.10
N ALA A 206 -7.09 10.47 -20.32
CA ALA A 206 -6.35 9.57 -21.20
C ALA A 206 -4.99 9.17 -20.58
N ALA A 207 -4.26 10.13 -20.01
CA ALA A 207 -2.99 9.89 -19.34
C ALA A 207 -3.16 9.01 -18.09
N ARG A 208 -4.23 9.21 -17.30
CA ARG A 208 -4.60 8.37 -16.16
C ARG A 208 -4.89 6.93 -16.60
N ALA A 209 -5.70 6.77 -17.65
CA ALA A 209 -6.01 5.45 -18.19
C ALA A 209 -4.75 4.71 -18.68
N GLU A 210 -3.83 5.42 -19.31
CA GLU A 210 -2.56 4.85 -19.75
C GLU A 210 -1.63 4.52 -18.58
N ALA A 211 -1.56 5.39 -17.56
CA ALA A 211 -0.81 5.12 -16.34
C ALA A 211 -1.36 3.88 -15.61
N ALA A 212 -2.68 3.74 -15.50
CA ALA A 212 -3.31 2.55 -14.93
C ALA A 212 -2.95 1.26 -15.69
N LYS A 213 -2.91 1.32 -17.03
CA LYS A 213 -2.46 0.17 -17.86
C LYS A 213 -1.00 -0.18 -17.61
N ARG A 214 -0.11 0.82 -17.44
CA ARG A 214 1.30 0.57 -17.12
C ARG A 214 1.46 -0.06 -15.75
N VAL A 215 0.75 0.43 -14.74
CA VAL A 215 0.75 -0.16 -13.38
C VAL A 215 0.28 -1.60 -13.47
N LEU A 216 -0.82 -1.89 -14.16
CA LEU A 216 -1.31 -3.25 -14.33
C LEU A 216 -0.29 -4.15 -15.07
N ALA A 217 0.39 -3.64 -16.09
CA ALA A 217 1.44 -4.35 -16.80
C ALA A 217 2.65 -4.64 -15.88
N GLU A 218 3.07 -3.68 -15.07
CA GLU A 218 4.13 -3.87 -14.07
C GLU A 218 3.72 -4.88 -12.99
N GLU A 219 2.47 -4.84 -12.53
CA GLU A 219 1.92 -5.76 -11.52
C GLU A 219 1.76 -7.19 -12.05
N THR A 220 1.60 -7.38 -13.35
CA THR A 220 1.47 -8.71 -13.98
C THR A 220 2.78 -9.21 -14.60
N ALA A 221 3.79 -8.36 -14.73
CA ALA A 221 5.07 -8.73 -15.33
C ALA A 221 5.78 -9.83 -14.52
N VAL A 222 6.42 -10.74 -15.25
CA VAL A 222 7.33 -11.72 -14.66
C VAL A 222 8.52 -10.98 -14.05
N ILE A 223 8.86 -11.35 -12.82
CA ILE A 223 10.00 -10.78 -12.09
C ILE A 223 11.16 -11.78 -12.00
N SER A 224 12.38 -11.25 -11.88
CA SER A 224 13.59 -12.09 -11.81
C SER A 224 13.62 -12.91 -10.51
N THR A 225 14.41 -13.99 -10.51
CA THR A 225 14.57 -14.84 -9.32
C THR A 225 15.10 -14.05 -8.13
N GLU A 226 16.07 -13.17 -8.34
CA GLU A 226 16.66 -12.31 -7.29
C GLU A 226 15.63 -11.32 -6.73
N ALA A 227 14.79 -10.76 -7.60
CA ALA A 227 13.70 -9.89 -7.16
C ALA A 227 12.63 -10.67 -6.37
N CYS A 228 12.40 -11.95 -6.72
CA CYS A 228 11.54 -12.84 -5.95
C CYS A 228 12.11 -13.15 -4.57
N GLU A 229 13.39 -13.52 -4.50
CA GLU A 229 14.11 -13.78 -3.23
C GLU A 229 14.01 -12.56 -2.30
N THR A 230 14.29 -11.38 -2.84
CA THR A 230 14.19 -10.11 -2.11
C THR A 230 12.80 -9.92 -1.52
N ARG A 231 11.74 -10.09 -2.33
CA ARG A 231 10.35 -9.92 -1.88
C ARG A 231 9.96 -10.92 -0.81
N PHE A 232 10.27 -12.20 -1.01
CA PHE A 232 9.95 -13.24 -0.04
C PHE A 232 10.74 -13.08 1.27
N SER A 233 12.00 -12.66 1.19
CA SER A 233 12.79 -12.34 2.37
C SER A 233 12.14 -11.20 3.18
N VAL A 234 11.74 -10.10 2.53
CA VAL A 234 11.05 -8.99 3.19
C VAL A 234 9.72 -9.43 3.79
N ILE A 235 8.90 -10.17 3.05
CA ILE A 235 7.60 -10.67 3.55
C ILE A 235 7.79 -11.55 4.79
N SER A 236 8.80 -12.40 4.80
CA SER A 236 9.10 -13.26 5.95
C SER A 236 9.37 -12.46 7.24
N THR A 237 9.85 -11.23 7.12
CA THR A 237 10.09 -10.33 8.27
C THR A 237 8.85 -9.57 8.73
N THR A 238 7.74 -9.59 7.98
CA THR A 238 6.49 -8.89 8.37
C THR A 238 5.85 -9.50 9.61
N GLN A 239 6.01 -10.82 9.80
CA GLN A 239 5.36 -11.62 10.86
C GLN A 239 3.81 -11.50 10.86
N ALA A 240 3.22 -11.16 9.71
CA ALA A 240 1.79 -10.91 9.57
C ALA A 240 0.99 -12.13 9.08
N ILE A 241 1.52 -13.35 9.25
CA ILE A 241 0.79 -14.60 9.03
C ILE A 241 0.40 -15.18 10.38
N TYR A 242 -0.87 -15.07 10.69
CA TYR A 242 -1.46 -15.48 11.96
C TYR A 242 -2.26 -16.77 11.79
N PHE A 243 -2.34 -17.53 12.87
CA PHE A 243 -3.15 -18.74 12.98
C PHE A 243 -4.06 -18.61 14.20
N LYS A 244 -5.17 -19.33 14.20
CA LYS A 244 -5.97 -19.48 15.41
C LYS A 244 -5.15 -20.14 16.51
N THR A 245 -5.41 -19.78 17.76
CA THR A 245 -4.63 -20.25 18.92
C THR A 245 -4.55 -21.80 18.95
N GLY A 246 -3.33 -22.32 19.07
CA GLY A 246 -3.09 -23.76 19.11
C GLY A 246 -3.42 -24.53 17.83
N SER A 247 -3.68 -23.84 16.73
CA SER A 247 -4.17 -24.41 15.48
C SER A 247 -3.24 -24.11 14.30
N ALA A 248 -3.44 -24.83 13.20
CA ALA A 248 -2.89 -24.54 11.88
C ALA A 248 -3.92 -23.89 10.94
N GLU A 249 -5.09 -23.54 11.45
CA GLU A 249 -6.09 -22.77 10.70
C GLU A 249 -5.64 -21.32 10.57
N LEU A 250 -5.58 -20.82 9.34
CA LEU A 250 -5.19 -19.45 9.06
C LEU A 250 -6.22 -18.46 9.60
N ASP A 251 -5.74 -17.41 10.25
CA ASP A 251 -6.57 -16.28 10.66
C ASP A 251 -6.85 -15.36 9.43
N ARG A 252 -8.05 -14.82 9.34
CA ARG A 252 -8.46 -13.93 8.23
C ARG A 252 -7.56 -12.70 8.08
N ASN A 253 -6.99 -12.20 9.15
CA ASN A 253 -6.05 -11.08 9.10
C ASN A 253 -4.77 -11.39 8.29
N SER A 254 -4.49 -12.67 8.02
CA SER A 254 -3.38 -13.10 7.15
C SER A 254 -3.70 -13.03 5.66
N GLU A 255 -4.99 -13.00 5.27
CA GLU A 255 -5.41 -13.10 3.87
C GLU A 255 -4.81 -12.00 2.98
N PRO A 256 -4.77 -10.70 3.38
CA PRO A 256 -4.20 -9.66 2.54
C PRO A 256 -2.73 -9.92 2.21
N LEU A 257 -1.93 -10.34 3.20
CA LEU A 257 -0.52 -10.67 2.97
C LEU A 257 -0.37 -11.95 2.13
N LEU A 258 -1.15 -12.99 2.40
CA LEU A 258 -1.10 -14.24 1.65
C LEU A 258 -1.53 -14.07 0.19
N ASN A 259 -2.44 -13.14 -0.11
CA ASN A 259 -2.77 -12.74 -1.47
C ASN A 259 -1.56 -12.11 -2.17
N SER A 260 -0.85 -11.22 -1.50
CA SER A 260 0.39 -10.62 -2.05
C SER A 260 1.49 -11.67 -2.25
N VAL A 261 1.59 -12.65 -1.33
CA VAL A 261 2.52 -13.80 -1.50
C VAL A 261 2.18 -14.60 -2.74
N ALA A 262 0.88 -14.91 -2.95
CA ALA A 262 0.42 -15.66 -4.12
C ALA A 262 0.68 -14.89 -5.42
N ASP A 263 0.42 -13.59 -5.43
CA ASP A 263 0.70 -12.73 -6.58
C ASP A 263 2.19 -12.76 -6.93
N ILE A 264 3.07 -12.52 -5.97
CA ILE A 264 4.51 -12.59 -6.18
C ILE A 264 4.92 -13.97 -6.68
N ALA A 265 4.41 -15.06 -6.08
CA ALA A 265 4.72 -16.42 -6.50
C ALA A 265 4.31 -16.71 -7.94
N ASN A 266 3.16 -16.19 -8.39
CA ASN A 266 2.68 -16.34 -9.77
C ASN A 266 3.55 -15.55 -10.76
N ARG A 267 4.07 -14.40 -10.36
CA ARG A 267 4.99 -13.57 -11.15
C ARG A 267 6.43 -14.11 -11.16
N CYS A 268 6.72 -15.14 -10.39
CA CYS A 268 8.02 -15.81 -10.30
C CYS A 268 7.96 -17.24 -10.87
N PRO A 269 7.61 -17.48 -12.14
CA PRO A 269 7.34 -18.82 -12.66
C PRO A 269 8.56 -19.75 -12.62
N ALA A 270 9.77 -19.19 -12.64
CA ALA A 270 11.01 -19.94 -12.58
C ALA A 270 11.41 -20.36 -11.14
N ALA A 271 10.84 -19.71 -10.12
CA ALA A 271 11.21 -19.95 -8.74
C ALA A 271 10.49 -21.20 -8.16
N ARG A 272 11.23 -21.99 -7.39
CA ARG A 272 10.67 -22.95 -6.42
C ARG A 272 10.67 -22.30 -5.06
N ILE A 273 9.58 -22.43 -4.33
CA ILE A 273 9.35 -21.74 -3.06
C ILE A 273 9.26 -22.76 -1.95
N GLU A 274 10.06 -22.62 -0.92
CA GLU A 274 9.92 -23.36 0.32
C GLU A 274 9.21 -22.48 1.34
N VAL A 275 8.11 -22.99 1.90
CA VAL A 275 7.37 -22.38 3.01
C VAL A 275 7.77 -23.12 4.28
N THR A 276 8.40 -22.43 5.22
CA THR A 276 8.86 -23.03 6.46
C THR A 276 8.12 -22.48 7.66
N GLY A 277 7.70 -23.38 8.55
CA GLY A 277 7.04 -23.05 9.80
C GLY A 277 7.98 -23.16 11.00
N HIS A 278 7.83 -22.23 11.94
CA HIS A 278 8.60 -22.18 13.18
C HIS A 278 7.69 -21.93 14.37
N THR A 279 8.12 -22.40 15.55
CA THR A 279 7.47 -22.16 16.84
C THR A 279 8.44 -21.49 17.81
N ASP A 280 7.92 -21.04 18.93
CA ASP A 280 8.72 -20.82 20.13
C ASP A 280 9.06 -22.16 20.81
N SER A 281 9.76 -22.09 21.94
CA SER A 281 10.20 -23.26 22.72
C SER A 281 9.16 -23.80 23.71
N VAL A 282 7.92 -23.30 23.68
CA VAL A 282 6.86 -23.78 24.58
C VAL A 282 6.27 -25.08 24.03
N GLY A 283 6.21 -26.12 24.87
CA GLY A 283 5.70 -27.44 24.50
C GLY A 283 6.80 -28.46 24.15
N SER A 284 6.40 -29.63 23.71
CA SER A 284 7.35 -30.66 23.31
C SER A 284 7.92 -30.39 21.91
N ARG A 285 9.17 -30.75 21.69
CA ARG A 285 9.84 -30.57 20.39
C ARG A 285 9.09 -31.26 19.24
N GLU A 286 8.56 -32.45 19.49
CA GLU A 286 7.82 -33.17 18.47
C GLU A 286 6.47 -32.48 18.14
N ALA A 287 5.73 -32.02 19.15
CA ALA A 287 4.51 -31.26 18.94
C ALA A 287 4.78 -29.96 18.17
N ASN A 288 5.84 -29.25 18.52
CA ASN A 288 6.27 -28.03 17.84
C ASN A 288 6.65 -28.29 16.37
N ARG A 289 7.36 -29.39 16.09
CA ARG A 289 7.69 -29.82 14.75
C ARG A 289 6.42 -30.06 13.92
N GLN A 290 5.49 -30.87 14.46
CA GLN A 290 4.23 -31.19 13.78
C GLN A 290 3.34 -29.96 13.55
N LEU A 291 3.21 -29.09 14.56
CA LEU A 291 2.43 -27.85 14.45
C LEU A 291 3.00 -26.94 13.37
N SER A 292 4.31 -26.72 13.37
CA SER A 292 4.99 -25.87 12.41
C SER A 292 4.86 -26.40 10.97
N GLU A 293 4.97 -27.70 10.79
CA GLU A 293 4.79 -28.34 9.47
C GLU A 293 3.34 -28.21 8.99
N THR A 294 2.35 -28.45 9.86
CA THR A 294 0.94 -28.33 9.51
C THR A 294 0.59 -26.87 9.16
N ARG A 295 1.14 -25.89 9.87
CA ARG A 295 0.99 -24.47 9.53
C ARG A 295 1.58 -24.13 8.18
N ALA A 296 2.78 -24.60 7.87
CA ALA A 296 3.39 -24.41 6.56
C ALA A 296 2.53 -25.02 5.43
N ARG A 297 1.96 -26.23 5.65
CA ARG A 297 1.03 -26.87 4.70
C ARG A 297 -0.25 -26.03 4.49
N SER A 298 -0.81 -25.46 5.55
CA SER A 298 -1.99 -24.58 5.41
C SER A 298 -1.70 -23.39 4.52
N VAL A 299 -0.52 -22.78 4.63
CA VAL A 299 -0.08 -21.70 3.75
C VAL A 299 0.08 -22.20 2.31
N VAL A 300 0.75 -23.34 2.09
CA VAL A 300 0.89 -23.94 0.74
C VAL A 300 -0.47 -24.21 0.12
N SER A 301 -1.42 -24.76 0.89
CA SER A 301 -2.79 -25.01 0.42
C SER A 301 -3.49 -23.71 0.02
N TYR A 302 -3.32 -22.64 0.78
CA TYR A 302 -3.86 -21.32 0.45
C TYR A 302 -3.28 -20.80 -0.87
N LEU A 303 -1.95 -20.87 -1.05
CA LEU A 303 -1.28 -20.44 -2.28
C LEU A 303 -1.76 -21.25 -3.49
N ALA A 304 -1.95 -22.56 -3.35
CA ALA A 304 -2.48 -23.40 -4.42
C ALA A 304 -3.91 -22.99 -4.83
N GLN A 305 -4.78 -22.63 -3.88
CA GLN A 305 -6.12 -22.12 -4.17
C GLN A 305 -6.08 -20.77 -4.91
N ARG A 306 -4.96 -20.03 -4.83
CA ARG A 306 -4.72 -18.77 -5.53
C ARG A 306 -3.91 -18.96 -6.82
N GLY A 307 -3.85 -20.18 -7.35
CA GLY A 307 -3.27 -20.48 -8.65
C GLY A 307 -1.76 -20.72 -8.66
N VAL A 308 -1.10 -20.77 -7.50
CA VAL A 308 0.32 -21.13 -7.45
C VAL A 308 0.46 -22.64 -7.65
N PRO A 309 1.19 -23.12 -8.70
CA PRO A 309 1.30 -24.55 -8.97
C PRO A 309 1.93 -25.32 -7.80
N ALA A 310 1.26 -26.37 -7.34
CA ALA A 310 1.72 -27.17 -6.20
C ALA A 310 3.13 -27.75 -6.38
N ALA A 311 3.52 -28.08 -7.63
CA ALA A 311 4.86 -28.58 -7.96
C ALA A 311 5.98 -27.57 -7.69
N ARG A 312 5.65 -26.30 -7.47
CA ARG A 312 6.63 -25.22 -7.22
C ARG A 312 6.73 -24.83 -5.75
N VAL A 313 5.85 -25.36 -4.89
CA VAL A 313 5.80 -24.94 -3.48
C VAL A 313 5.95 -26.16 -2.59
N GLU A 314 6.92 -26.12 -1.71
CA GLU A 314 7.18 -27.15 -0.71
C GLU A 314 6.95 -26.60 0.69
N SER A 315 6.55 -27.46 1.63
CA SER A 315 6.41 -27.10 3.05
C SER A 315 7.40 -27.84 3.91
N ALA A 316 7.92 -27.19 4.96
CA ALA A 316 8.71 -27.83 5.99
C ALA A 316 8.42 -27.22 7.37
N GLY A 317 8.46 -28.05 8.43
CA GLY A 317 8.31 -27.64 9.81
C GLY A 317 9.60 -27.84 10.59
N TYR A 318 10.11 -26.76 11.17
CA TYR A 318 11.35 -26.79 11.99
C TYR A 318 11.08 -26.68 13.49
N GLY A 319 9.80 -26.50 13.89
CA GLY A 319 9.48 -26.29 15.31
C GLY A 319 10.32 -25.17 15.91
N ASP A 320 10.87 -25.41 17.09
CA ASP A 320 11.70 -24.49 17.87
C ASP A 320 13.21 -24.58 17.56
N THR A 321 13.62 -25.35 16.54
CA THR A 321 15.04 -25.65 16.28
C THR A 321 15.80 -24.53 15.58
N ARG A 322 15.09 -23.52 15.03
CA ARG A 322 15.68 -22.40 14.29
C ARG A 322 15.14 -21.05 14.81
N PRO A 323 15.44 -20.69 16.07
CA PRO A 323 14.98 -19.43 16.63
C PRO A 323 15.74 -18.25 15.98
N ILE A 324 15.04 -17.12 15.80
CA ILE A 324 15.66 -15.84 15.39
C ILE A 324 15.92 -14.88 16.55
N GLY A 325 15.44 -15.23 17.72
CA GLY A 325 15.69 -14.53 18.98
C GLY A 325 15.59 -15.48 20.17
N PRO A 326 16.02 -15.05 21.37
CA PRO A 326 15.86 -15.86 22.57
C PRO A 326 14.37 -16.12 22.87
N ASN A 327 14.05 -17.20 23.60
CA ASN A 327 12.68 -17.53 24.01
C ASN A 327 12.33 -17.04 25.43
N ASP A 328 13.02 -16.01 25.92
CA ASP A 328 12.95 -15.49 27.28
C ASP A 328 11.73 -14.61 27.55
N THR A 329 11.32 -13.81 26.58
CA THR A 329 10.15 -12.91 26.67
C THR A 329 9.06 -13.31 25.69
N GLU A 330 7.82 -12.90 25.97
CA GLU A 330 6.71 -13.12 25.02
C GLU A 330 6.96 -12.41 23.68
N ALA A 331 7.55 -11.22 23.71
CA ALA A 331 7.89 -10.48 22.48
C ALA A 331 8.91 -11.26 21.62
N ASN A 332 9.91 -11.90 22.24
CA ASN A 332 10.91 -12.70 21.55
C ASN A 332 10.30 -14.04 21.07
N ARG A 333 9.47 -14.70 21.89
CA ARG A 333 8.73 -15.89 21.47
C ARG A 333 7.82 -15.60 20.27
N ALA A 334 7.14 -14.46 20.27
CA ALA A 334 6.30 -14.05 19.14
C ALA A 334 7.09 -13.95 17.83
N LYS A 335 8.33 -13.45 17.86
CA LYS A 335 9.22 -13.42 16.69
C LYS A 335 9.58 -14.84 16.20
N ASN A 336 9.73 -15.79 17.11
CA ASN A 336 10.03 -17.18 16.75
C ASN A 336 8.84 -17.90 16.13
N ARG A 337 7.59 -17.58 16.51
CA ARG A 337 6.37 -18.13 15.90
C ARG A 337 6.10 -17.48 14.55
N ARG A 338 6.72 -17.96 13.48
CA ARG A 338 6.69 -17.34 12.16
C ARG A 338 6.58 -18.35 11.02
N ILE A 339 6.22 -17.84 9.87
CA ILE A 339 6.35 -18.49 8.56
C ILE A 339 7.41 -17.74 7.77
N GLU A 340 8.33 -18.47 7.16
CA GLU A 340 9.30 -17.91 6.21
C GLU A 340 9.07 -18.46 4.81
N PHE A 341 9.41 -17.67 3.82
CA PHE A 341 9.42 -18.02 2.40
C PHE A 341 10.84 -17.94 1.87
N ARG A 342 11.29 -18.99 1.21
CA ARG A 342 12.62 -19.03 0.58
C ARG A 342 12.51 -19.50 -0.86
N VAL A 343 13.26 -18.86 -1.74
CA VAL A 343 13.44 -19.35 -3.10
C VAL A 343 14.55 -20.40 -3.06
N LYS A 344 14.25 -21.60 -3.54
CA LYS A 344 15.27 -22.65 -3.71
C LYS A 344 15.99 -22.48 -5.04
N ALA A 345 17.30 -22.54 -5.02
CA ALA A 345 18.09 -22.70 -6.24
C ALA A 345 17.65 -23.97 -6.98
N ARG A 346 17.65 -23.90 -8.31
CA ARG A 346 17.40 -25.07 -9.15
C ARG A 346 18.53 -26.08 -9.02
#